data_85440d858cde6641f698811b2e3e548f
#
_entry.id   85440d858cde6641f698811b2e3e548f
#
_cell.length_a   1.000
_cell.length_b   1.000
_cell.length_c   1.000
_cell.angle_alpha   90.00
_cell.angle_beta   90.00
_cell.angle_gamma   90.00
#
_symmetry.space_group_name_H-M   'P 1'
#
loop_
_entity.id
_entity.type
_entity.pdbx_description
1 polymer ?
#
loop_
_entity_poly.entity_id
_entity_poly.type
_entity_poly.pdbx_seq_one_letter_code
_entity_poly.pdbx_strand_id
1 'polypeptide(L)'
;AFVMLAIFAPHLYWLITHDWLPLSYASERSQAVDAGTYNIKRHFSWIGFITAQLVAHIPLFIMFVFNRKHLTSIHSYKQSLPNHAALLWYMWLSPIAVLIALSLVFGVGLRDMWGMPMWALSGLLAASLIAPTTQVLTATKLRKALIIWLSLVTILMIVYVGFGDKIRHKPSRMQWPEQAFTTQAQDTWQTVSSCNLDSVSGDRWLGSLVAMNSGFPSQMISGPASHSPWVS
;
A
#
# COMPACT_ATOMS: atom_id res chain seq x y z
N ALA A 1 3.19 7.91 -27.21
CA ALA A 1 4.51 8.04 -26.58
C ALA A 1 4.92 9.50 -26.40
N PHE A 2 4.96 10.34 -27.46
CA PHE A 2 5.43 11.72 -27.39
C PHE A 2 4.64 12.62 -26.44
N VAL A 3 3.31 12.58 -26.49
CA VAL A 3 2.43 13.34 -25.59
C VAL A 3 2.66 12.96 -24.13
N MET A 4 2.80 11.67 -23.84
CA MET A 4 3.09 11.18 -22.51
C MET A 4 4.45 11.68 -22.00
N LEU A 5 5.46 11.68 -22.86
CA LEU A 5 6.78 12.20 -22.52
C LEU A 5 6.75 13.71 -22.26
N ALA A 6 6.01 14.45 -23.06
CA ALA A 6 5.86 15.91 -22.88
C ALA A 6 5.13 16.26 -21.57
N ILE A 7 4.10 15.48 -21.19
CA ILE A 7 3.39 15.67 -19.92
C ILE A 7 4.30 15.30 -18.75
N PHE A 8 5.16 14.29 -18.90
CA PHE A 8 6.04 13.82 -17.84
C PHE A 8 7.33 14.63 -17.69
N ALA A 9 7.73 15.37 -18.73
CA ALA A 9 8.98 16.13 -18.77
C ALA A 9 9.16 17.13 -17.61
N PRO A 10 8.14 17.92 -17.19
CA PRO A 10 8.28 18.80 -16.01
C PRO A 10 8.58 18.03 -14.72
N HIS A 11 7.98 16.84 -14.57
CA HIS A 11 8.23 15.99 -13.41
C HIS A 11 9.66 15.41 -13.44
N LEU A 12 10.14 14.98 -14.59
CA LEU A 12 11.52 14.52 -14.76
C LEU A 12 12.52 15.63 -14.45
N TYR A 13 12.27 16.86 -14.96
CA TYR A 13 13.09 18.01 -14.65
C TYR A 13 13.14 18.28 -13.14
N TRP A 14 11.98 18.25 -12.48
CA TRP A 14 11.89 18.41 -11.03
C TRP A 14 12.69 17.31 -10.29
N LEU A 15 12.56 16.04 -10.68
CA LEU A 15 13.31 14.93 -10.09
C LEU A 15 14.83 15.14 -10.18
N ILE A 16 15.33 15.57 -11.34
CA ILE A 16 16.76 15.82 -11.56
C ILE A 16 17.26 16.99 -10.69
N THR A 17 16.48 18.06 -10.61
CA THR A 17 16.86 19.26 -9.84
C THR A 17 16.70 19.10 -8.33
N HIS A 18 16.05 18.03 -7.86
CA HIS A 18 15.82 17.74 -6.44
C HIS A 18 16.44 16.40 -6.02
N ASP A 19 17.58 16.03 -6.62
CA ASP A 19 18.39 14.87 -6.22
C ASP A 19 17.60 13.55 -6.10
N TRP A 20 16.58 13.37 -6.94
CA TRP A 20 15.75 12.17 -6.96
C TRP A 20 15.12 11.83 -5.61
N LEU A 21 14.73 12.84 -4.82
CA LEU A 21 14.17 12.70 -3.48
C LEU A 21 13.11 11.59 -3.33
N PRO A 22 12.12 11.42 -4.23
CA PRO A 22 11.17 10.32 -4.11
C PRO A 22 11.79 8.94 -4.23
N LEU A 23 12.87 8.79 -5.01
CA LEU A 23 13.57 7.52 -5.15
C LEU A 23 14.44 7.24 -3.92
N SER A 24 15.12 8.24 -3.37
CA SER A 24 15.88 8.09 -2.12
C SER A 24 14.93 7.72 -0.97
N TYR A 25 13.78 8.37 -0.86
CA TYR A 25 12.75 8.02 0.11
C TYR A 25 12.22 6.59 -0.10
N ALA A 26 11.94 6.19 -1.34
CA ALA A 26 11.47 4.82 -1.64
C ALA A 26 12.56 3.79 -1.29
N SER A 27 13.83 4.10 -1.57
CA SER A 27 14.97 3.25 -1.21
C SER A 27 15.08 3.08 0.31
N GLU A 28 15.09 4.18 1.06
CA GLU A 28 15.10 4.13 2.53
C GLU A 28 13.91 3.35 3.08
N ARG A 29 12.72 3.57 2.53
CA ARG A 29 11.50 2.90 2.97
C ARG A 29 11.54 1.41 2.67
N SER A 30 12.16 0.99 1.58
CA SER A 30 12.37 -0.43 1.25
C SER A 30 13.44 -1.07 2.15
N GLN A 31 14.41 -0.30 2.61
CA GLN A 31 15.49 -0.75 3.50
C GLN A 31 15.11 -0.68 4.99
N ALA A 32 14.19 0.21 5.39
CA ALA A 32 13.82 0.50 6.78
C ALA A 32 13.22 -0.70 7.55
N VAL A 33 13.02 -1.84 6.90
CA VAL A 33 12.54 -3.05 7.59
C VAL A 33 13.66 -3.70 8.41
N ASP A 34 14.94 -3.48 8.03
CA ASP A 34 16.11 -4.04 8.73
C ASP A 34 17.36 -3.17 8.47
N ALA A 35 17.38 -1.96 9.03
CA ALA A 35 18.55 -1.11 8.94
C ALA A 35 19.73 -1.75 9.67
N GLY A 36 20.70 -2.26 8.94
CA GLY A 36 22.00 -2.58 9.52
C GLY A 36 22.69 -3.88 9.09
N THR A 37 21.97 -4.89 8.59
CA THR A 37 22.61 -6.16 8.20
C THR A 37 22.03 -6.67 6.90
N TYR A 38 22.89 -7.13 5.99
CA TYR A 38 22.44 -7.87 4.79
C TYR A 38 21.61 -9.07 5.24
N ASN A 39 20.31 -9.01 4.98
CA ASN A 39 19.38 -10.06 5.41
C ASN A 39 18.80 -10.73 4.18
N ILE A 40 19.16 -11.99 3.98
CA ILE A 40 18.66 -12.82 2.88
C ILE A 40 17.11 -12.88 2.83
N LYS A 41 16.45 -12.67 3.97
CA LYS A 41 14.98 -12.60 4.06
C LYS A 41 14.37 -11.51 3.17
N ARG A 42 15.13 -10.47 2.82
CA ARG A 42 14.65 -9.40 1.93
C ARG A 42 14.36 -9.92 0.53
N HIS A 43 15.20 -10.82 0.02
CA HIS A 43 15.00 -11.45 -1.30
C HIS A 43 13.74 -12.31 -1.35
N PHE A 44 13.15 -12.64 -0.20
CA PHE A 44 11.91 -13.41 -0.09
C PHE A 44 10.71 -12.55 0.35
N SER A 45 10.85 -11.22 0.46
CA SER A 45 9.75 -10.31 0.82
C SER A 45 8.58 -10.36 -0.17
N TRP A 46 8.84 -10.77 -1.41
CA TRP A 46 7.82 -10.98 -2.43
C TRP A 46 6.78 -12.04 -2.04
N ILE A 47 7.14 -13.02 -1.21
CA ILE A 47 6.20 -14.07 -0.73
C ILE A 47 5.11 -13.42 0.12
N GLY A 48 5.48 -12.60 1.11
CA GLY A 48 4.53 -11.84 1.92
C GLY A 48 3.69 -10.89 1.09
N PHE A 49 4.33 -10.18 0.16
CA PHE A 49 3.65 -9.30 -0.78
C PHE A 49 2.59 -10.04 -1.60
N ILE A 50 2.93 -11.15 -2.26
CA ILE A 50 1.97 -11.93 -3.06
C ILE A 50 0.86 -12.51 -2.18
N THR A 51 1.19 -13.00 -0.99
CA THR A 51 0.18 -13.50 -0.03
C THR A 51 -0.84 -12.42 0.31
N ALA A 52 -0.40 -11.21 0.62
CA ALA A 52 -1.28 -10.08 0.90
C ALA A 52 -2.17 -9.73 -0.32
N GLN A 53 -1.60 -9.78 -1.53
CA GLN A 53 -2.36 -9.53 -2.75
C GLN A 53 -3.41 -10.63 -3.02
N LEU A 54 -3.09 -11.90 -2.78
CA LEU A 54 -4.06 -13.00 -2.89
C LEU A 54 -5.21 -12.83 -1.90
N VAL A 55 -4.93 -12.42 -0.67
CA VAL A 55 -5.96 -12.09 0.32
C VAL A 55 -6.86 -10.95 -0.17
N ALA A 56 -6.29 -9.90 -0.74
CA ALA A 56 -7.06 -8.79 -1.32
C ALA A 56 -7.96 -9.23 -2.49
N HIS A 57 -7.62 -10.32 -3.19
CA HIS A 57 -8.40 -10.87 -4.30
C HIS A 57 -9.42 -11.94 -3.89
N ILE A 58 -9.56 -12.25 -2.60
CA ILE A 58 -10.54 -13.24 -2.12
C ILE A 58 -11.96 -13.00 -2.69
N PRO A 59 -12.51 -11.76 -2.77
CA PRO A 59 -13.83 -11.54 -3.36
C PRO A 59 -13.91 -11.97 -4.82
N LEU A 60 -12.84 -11.74 -5.57
CA LEU A 60 -12.75 -12.12 -6.96
C LEU A 60 -12.74 -13.66 -7.11
N PHE A 61 -11.97 -14.35 -6.28
CA PHE A 61 -11.94 -15.80 -6.25
C PHE A 61 -13.31 -16.40 -5.88
N ILE A 62 -13.97 -15.83 -4.88
CA ILE A 62 -15.34 -16.23 -4.50
C ILE A 62 -16.28 -16.06 -5.70
N MET A 63 -16.20 -14.94 -6.41
CA MET A 63 -17.00 -14.69 -7.61
C MET A 63 -16.74 -15.75 -8.69
N PHE A 64 -15.49 -16.15 -8.92
CA PHE A 64 -15.14 -17.19 -9.86
C PHE A 64 -15.70 -18.56 -9.44
N VAL A 65 -15.61 -18.94 -8.17
CA VAL A 65 -16.15 -20.19 -7.66
C VAL A 65 -17.66 -20.28 -7.87
N PHE A 66 -18.39 -19.21 -7.59
CA PHE A 66 -19.86 -19.18 -7.79
C PHE A 66 -20.24 -19.20 -9.27
N ASN A 67 -19.39 -18.69 -10.15
CA ASN A 67 -19.64 -18.63 -11.59
C ASN A 67 -18.85 -19.68 -12.40
N ARG A 68 -18.26 -20.68 -11.75
CA ARG A 68 -17.38 -21.67 -12.40
C ARG A 68 -17.99 -22.38 -13.61
N LYS A 69 -19.34 -22.56 -13.62
CA LYS A 69 -20.07 -23.19 -14.73
C LYS A 69 -20.16 -22.31 -15.98
N HIS A 70 -19.89 -21.01 -15.82
CA HIS A 70 -20.02 -20.00 -16.87
C HIS A 70 -18.67 -19.41 -17.29
N LEU A 71 -17.59 -19.99 -16.78
CA LEU A 71 -16.25 -19.58 -17.20
C LEU A 71 -16.02 -19.98 -18.66
N THR A 72 -15.54 -19.04 -19.44
CA THR A 72 -15.15 -19.29 -20.83
C THR A 72 -14.00 -20.28 -20.86
N SER A 73 -14.07 -21.29 -21.72
CA SER A 73 -12.91 -22.16 -21.94
C SER A 73 -11.73 -21.36 -22.48
N ILE A 74 -10.50 -21.76 -22.15
CA ILE A 74 -9.29 -21.06 -22.60
C ILE A 74 -9.27 -20.99 -24.14
N HIS A 75 -9.79 -22.00 -24.82
CA HIS A 75 -9.85 -22.04 -26.28
C HIS A 75 -10.82 -20.98 -26.84
N SER A 76 -12.02 -20.89 -26.30
CA SER A 76 -13.02 -19.90 -26.72
C SER A 76 -12.58 -18.48 -26.35
N TYR A 77 -11.88 -18.29 -25.22
CA TYR A 77 -11.32 -17.02 -24.82
C TYR A 77 -10.28 -16.50 -25.82
N LYS A 78 -9.38 -17.37 -26.30
CA LYS A 78 -8.39 -17.01 -27.32
C LYS A 78 -9.01 -16.62 -28.66
N GLN A 79 -10.14 -17.21 -29.02
CA GLN A 79 -10.84 -16.89 -30.27
C GLN A 79 -11.61 -15.57 -30.21
N SER A 80 -12.17 -15.22 -29.04
CA SER A 80 -13.01 -14.02 -28.89
C SER A 80 -12.24 -12.72 -28.73
N LEU A 81 -10.98 -12.76 -28.25
CA LEU A 81 -10.18 -11.57 -27.92
C LEU A 81 -8.69 -11.74 -28.32
N PRO A 82 -8.37 -12.04 -29.59
CA PRO A 82 -7.03 -12.50 -29.95
C PRO A 82 -5.90 -11.50 -29.66
N ASN A 83 -6.12 -10.19 -29.86
CA ASN A 83 -5.08 -9.17 -29.72
C ASN A 83 -5.14 -8.39 -28.40
N HIS A 84 -6.34 -8.15 -27.88
CA HIS A 84 -6.51 -7.32 -26.67
C HIS A 84 -6.35 -8.12 -25.37
N ALA A 85 -6.64 -9.43 -25.41
CA ALA A 85 -6.46 -10.29 -24.24
C ALA A 85 -4.98 -10.42 -23.83
N ALA A 86 -4.09 -10.60 -24.79
CA ALA A 86 -2.66 -10.65 -24.52
C ALA A 86 -2.16 -9.33 -23.88
N LEU A 87 -2.59 -8.19 -24.43
CA LEU A 87 -2.24 -6.87 -23.88
C LEU A 87 -2.70 -6.72 -22.43
N LEU A 88 -3.95 -7.11 -22.10
CA LEU A 88 -4.47 -7.08 -20.74
C LEU A 88 -3.64 -7.93 -19.79
N TRP A 89 -3.27 -9.15 -20.21
CA TRP A 89 -2.42 -10.02 -19.41
C TRP A 89 -1.02 -9.43 -19.20
N TYR A 90 -0.41 -8.86 -20.23
CA TYR A 90 0.87 -8.19 -20.12
C TYR A 90 0.81 -6.99 -19.18
N MET A 91 -0.19 -6.13 -19.33
CA MET A 91 -0.38 -4.97 -18.46
C MET A 91 -0.63 -5.36 -16.99
N TRP A 92 -1.28 -6.48 -16.77
CA TRP A 92 -1.58 -6.98 -15.43
C TRP A 92 -0.38 -7.69 -14.79
N LEU A 93 0.34 -8.53 -15.54
CA LEU A 93 1.45 -9.33 -15.02
C LEU A 93 2.78 -8.56 -14.94
N SER A 94 3.06 -7.65 -15.88
CA SER A 94 4.37 -7.01 -15.97
C SER A 94 4.77 -6.23 -14.73
N PRO A 95 3.92 -5.43 -14.06
CA PRO A 95 4.31 -4.72 -12.86
C PRO A 95 4.66 -5.68 -11.71
N ILE A 96 3.92 -6.79 -11.60
CA ILE A 96 4.15 -7.83 -10.59
C ILE A 96 5.50 -8.52 -10.84
N ALA A 97 5.73 -8.92 -12.09
CA ALA A 97 6.98 -9.58 -12.48
C ALA A 97 8.20 -8.68 -12.22
N VAL A 98 8.09 -7.39 -12.54
CA VAL A 98 9.14 -6.40 -12.25
C VAL A 98 9.41 -6.29 -10.75
N LEU A 99 8.37 -6.17 -9.92
CA LEU A 99 8.57 -6.09 -8.47
C LEU A 99 9.18 -7.36 -7.88
N ILE A 100 8.72 -8.53 -8.32
CA ILE A 100 9.29 -9.81 -7.89
C ILE A 100 10.76 -9.88 -8.30
N ALA A 101 11.09 -9.51 -9.54
CA ALA A 101 12.47 -9.48 -10.02
C ALA A 101 13.34 -8.52 -9.20
N LEU A 102 12.86 -7.32 -8.90
CA LEU A 102 13.56 -6.36 -8.04
C LEU A 102 13.80 -6.90 -6.63
N SER A 103 12.81 -7.58 -6.07
CA SER A 103 12.95 -8.22 -4.75
C SER A 103 13.99 -9.35 -4.78
N LEU A 104 13.90 -10.25 -5.77
CA LEU A 104 14.80 -11.40 -5.89
C LEU A 104 16.26 -10.99 -6.20
N VAL A 105 16.45 -10.04 -7.12
CA VAL A 105 17.79 -9.66 -7.59
C VAL A 105 18.45 -8.67 -6.63
N PHE A 106 17.71 -7.63 -6.24
CA PHE A 106 18.27 -6.51 -5.48
C PHE A 106 17.89 -6.52 -4.00
N GLY A 107 17.11 -7.49 -3.53
CA GLY A 107 16.66 -7.54 -2.14
C GLY A 107 15.76 -6.36 -1.74
N VAL A 108 15.00 -5.81 -2.69
CA VAL A 108 14.05 -4.72 -2.41
C VAL A 108 12.91 -5.25 -1.55
N GLY A 109 12.74 -4.68 -0.36
CA GLY A 109 11.65 -5.03 0.55
C GLY A 109 10.30 -4.52 0.03
N LEU A 110 9.43 -5.43 -0.43
CA LEU A 110 8.12 -5.06 -0.99
C LEU A 110 7.12 -4.74 0.12
N ARG A 111 6.29 -3.73 -0.14
CA ARG A 111 5.19 -3.31 0.73
C ARG A 111 3.84 -3.64 0.11
N ASP A 112 2.92 -4.12 0.91
CA ASP A 112 1.59 -4.58 0.48
C ASP A 112 0.83 -3.51 -0.29
N MET A 113 0.92 -2.25 0.15
CA MET A 113 0.26 -1.11 -0.49
C MET A 113 0.73 -0.84 -1.92
N TRP A 114 1.92 -1.27 -2.31
CA TRP A 114 2.43 -1.08 -3.68
C TRP A 114 1.71 -1.96 -4.70
N GLY A 115 1.05 -3.01 -4.24
CA GLY A 115 0.25 -3.87 -5.12
C GLY A 115 -1.07 -3.24 -5.58
N MET A 116 -1.66 -2.33 -4.81
CA MET A 116 -3.01 -1.83 -5.09
C MET A 116 -3.19 -1.24 -6.51
N PRO A 117 -2.30 -0.37 -7.03
CA PRO A 117 -2.44 0.16 -8.39
C PRO A 117 -2.30 -0.92 -9.48
N MET A 118 -1.51 -1.97 -9.21
CA MET A 118 -1.24 -3.03 -10.18
C MET A 118 -2.46 -3.89 -10.46
N TRP A 119 -3.37 -3.99 -9.49
CA TRP A 119 -4.55 -4.81 -9.57
C TRP A 119 -5.78 -4.09 -10.15
N ALA A 120 -5.63 -2.85 -10.59
CA ALA A 120 -6.72 -2.08 -11.19
C ALA A 120 -7.39 -2.80 -12.37
N LEU A 121 -6.64 -3.62 -13.10
CA LEU A 121 -7.13 -4.41 -14.24
C LEU A 121 -7.72 -5.76 -13.84
N SER A 122 -7.62 -6.19 -12.58
CA SER A 122 -8.10 -7.52 -12.15
C SER A 122 -9.59 -7.72 -12.40
N GLY A 123 -10.40 -6.70 -12.16
CA GLY A 123 -11.84 -6.75 -12.43
C GLY A 123 -12.16 -6.90 -13.91
N LEU A 124 -11.40 -6.21 -14.78
CA LEU A 124 -11.57 -6.30 -16.24
C LEU A 124 -11.14 -7.67 -16.76
N LEU A 125 -10.02 -8.20 -16.28
CA LEU A 125 -9.59 -9.57 -16.59
C LEU A 125 -10.61 -10.60 -16.13
N ALA A 126 -11.13 -10.46 -14.91
CA ALA A 126 -12.17 -11.33 -14.37
C ALA A 126 -13.43 -11.30 -15.25
N ALA A 127 -13.87 -10.12 -15.66
CA ALA A 127 -15.02 -9.95 -16.53
C ALA A 127 -14.79 -10.59 -17.90
N SER A 128 -13.58 -10.51 -18.44
CA SER A 128 -13.24 -11.11 -19.74
C SER A 128 -13.22 -12.64 -19.73
N LEU A 129 -13.02 -13.26 -18.56
CA LEU A 129 -13.04 -14.71 -18.40
C LEU A 129 -14.45 -15.30 -18.23
N ILE A 130 -15.47 -14.46 -18.06
CA ILE A 130 -16.87 -14.88 -17.93
C ILE A 130 -17.51 -14.80 -19.32
N ALA A 131 -18.16 -15.89 -19.75
CA ALA A 131 -18.78 -15.96 -21.07
C ALA A 131 -19.85 -14.84 -21.26
N PRO A 132 -19.80 -14.06 -22.33
CA PRO A 132 -20.70 -12.91 -22.54
C PRO A 132 -22.17 -13.31 -22.78
N THR A 133 -22.43 -14.58 -23.13
CA THR A 133 -23.77 -15.11 -23.43
C THR A 133 -24.60 -15.44 -22.17
N THR A 134 -23.98 -15.39 -21.01
CA THR A 134 -24.65 -15.73 -19.76
C THR A 134 -25.09 -14.47 -19.02
N GLN A 135 -26.39 -14.33 -18.81
CA GLN A 135 -26.97 -13.33 -17.88
C GLN A 135 -26.59 -13.62 -16.41
N VAL A 136 -25.36 -14.04 -16.18
CA VAL A 136 -24.88 -14.58 -14.91
C VAL A 136 -24.75 -13.49 -13.87
N LEU A 137 -24.33 -12.30 -14.29
CA LEU A 137 -24.21 -11.14 -13.43
C LEU A 137 -25.42 -10.21 -13.63
N THR A 138 -26.59 -10.66 -13.15
CA THR A 138 -27.71 -9.73 -13.00
C THR A 138 -27.29 -8.66 -11.95
N ALA A 139 -27.71 -7.41 -12.17
CA ALA A 139 -27.43 -6.31 -11.25
C ALA A 139 -27.79 -6.68 -9.79
N THR A 140 -28.80 -7.51 -9.61
CA THR A 140 -29.24 -8.02 -8.29
C THR A 140 -28.20 -8.93 -7.64
N LYS A 141 -27.59 -9.85 -8.40
CA LYS A 141 -26.54 -10.76 -7.87
C LYS A 141 -25.27 -9.98 -7.54
N LEU A 142 -24.88 -9.05 -8.40
CA LEU A 142 -23.73 -8.17 -8.14
C LEU A 142 -23.93 -7.32 -6.90
N ARG A 143 -25.12 -6.71 -6.74
CA ARG A 143 -25.47 -5.93 -5.55
C ARG A 143 -25.43 -6.76 -4.28
N LYS A 144 -25.97 -8.00 -4.30
CA LYS A 144 -25.91 -8.91 -3.16
C LYS A 144 -24.46 -9.27 -2.79
N ALA A 145 -23.63 -9.63 -3.78
CA ALA A 145 -22.23 -9.94 -3.54
C ALA A 145 -21.47 -8.74 -2.95
N LEU A 146 -21.71 -7.53 -3.46
CA LEU A 146 -21.12 -6.30 -2.94
C LEU A 146 -21.57 -6.02 -1.49
N ILE A 147 -22.85 -6.17 -1.18
CA ILE A 147 -23.37 -5.98 0.19
C ILE A 147 -22.72 -6.98 1.15
N ILE A 148 -22.68 -8.27 0.78
CA ILE A 148 -22.04 -9.31 1.60
C ILE A 148 -20.57 -8.97 1.85
N TRP A 149 -19.85 -8.58 0.80
CA TRP A 149 -18.44 -8.23 0.91
C TRP A 149 -18.22 -7.01 1.81
N LEU A 150 -18.96 -5.92 1.58
CA LEU A 150 -18.85 -4.72 2.40
C LEU A 150 -19.20 -5.01 3.86
N SER A 151 -20.25 -5.80 4.10
CA SER A 151 -20.62 -6.21 5.46
C SER A 151 -19.51 -7.02 6.13
N LEU A 152 -18.91 -7.97 5.41
CA LEU A 152 -17.80 -8.78 5.93
C LEU A 152 -16.60 -7.90 6.28
N VAL A 153 -16.19 -7.02 5.38
CA VAL A 153 -15.05 -6.08 5.63
C VAL A 153 -15.36 -5.18 6.82
N THR A 154 -16.59 -4.65 6.91
CA THR A 154 -16.98 -3.79 8.03
C THR A 154 -16.95 -4.56 9.36
N ILE A 155 -17.46 -5.79 9.40
CA ILE A 155 -17.40 -6.63 10.60
C ILE A 155 -15.95 -6.93 10.99
N LEU A 156 -15.09 -7.29 10.02
CA LEU A 156 -13.68 -7.54 10.27
C LEU A 156 -12.98 -6.29 10.82
N MET A 157 -13.29 -5.11 10.29
CA MET A 157 -12.75 -3.84 10.78
C MET A 157 -13.21 -3.54 12.21
N ILE A 158 -14.50 -3.75 12.52
CA ILE A 158 -15.03 -3.58 13.88
C ILE A 158 -14.32 -4.54 14.86
N VAL A 159 -14.20 -5.80 14.48
CA VAL A 159 -13.48 -6.82 15.29
C VAL A 159 -12.02 -6.43 15.46
N TYR A 160 -11.36 -5.97 14.40
CA TYR A 160 -9.96 -5.55 14.46
C TYR A 160 -9.77 -4.33 15.38
N VAL A 161 -10.66 -3.35 15.31
CA VAL A 161 -10.60 -2.14 16.16
C VAL A 161 -10.92 -2.48 17.62
N GLY A 162 -11.97 -3.30 17.85
CA GLY A 162 -12.43 -3.61 19.21
C GLY A 162 -11.60 -4.67 19.95
N PHE A 163 -11.02 -5.60 19.23
CA PHE A 163 -10.34 -6.78 19.84
C PHE A 163 -8.90 -7.01 19.33
N GLY A 164 -8.42 -6.17 18.42
CA GLY A 164 -7.12 -6.38 17.78
C GLY A 164 -5.92 -6.34 18.72
N ASP A 165 -6.01 -5.59 19.81
CA ASP A 165 -5.01 -5.54 20.88
C ASP A 165 -4.93 -6.86 21.64
N LYS A 166 -6.08 -7.44 21.97
CA LYS A 166 -6.18 -8.75 22.66
C LYS A 166 -5.65 -9.89 21.80
N ILE A 167 -5.97 -9.87 20.49
CA ILE A 167 -5.54 -10.89 19.54
C ILE A 167 -4.01 -10.82 19.30
N ARG A 168 -3.47 -9.60 19.18
CA ARG A 168 -2.04 -9.41 18.88
C ARG A 168 -1.15 -9.29 20.10
N HIS A 169 -1.72 -9.22 21.29
CA HIS A 169 -1.01 -8.95 22.55
C HIS A 169 -0.13 -7.69 22.49
N LYS A 170 -0.52 -6.72 21.65
CA LYS A 170 0.16 -5.44 21.47
C LYS A 170 -0.87 -4.33 21.30
N PRO A 171 -0.70 -3.17 21.98
CA PRO A 171 -1.61 -2.05 21.80
C PRO A 171 -1.66 -1.63 20.33
N SER A 172 -2.86 -1.33 19.85
CA SER A 172 -3.01 -0.77 18.52
C SER A 172 -2.59 0.70 18.53
N ARG A 173 -2.23 1.23 17.35
CA ARG A 173 -1.94 2.67 17.25
C ARG A 173 -3.11 3.57 17.67
N MET A 174 -4.34 3.06 17.57
CA MET A 174 -5.56 3.77 17.96
C MET A 174 -5.77 3.81 19.48
N GLN A 175 -5.06 3.00 20.25
CA GLN A 175 -5.15 2.92 21.72
C GLN A 175 -3.87 3.45 22.39
N TRP A 176 -3.03 4.11 21.61
CA TRP A 176 -1.82 4.70 22.15
C TRP A 176 -2.18 5.89 23.05
N PRO A 177 -1.56 6.02 24.23
CA PRO A 177 -1.84 7.11 25.17
C PRO A 177 -1.18 8.43 24.69
N GLU A 178 -1.71 9.00 23.61
CA GLU A 178 -1.12 10.13 22.88
C GLU A 178 -0.87 11.35 23.79
N GLN A 179 -1.88 11.71 24.59
CA GLN A 179 -1.77 12.85 25.49
C GLN A 179 -0.72 12.62 26.59
N ALA A 180 -0.77 11.46 27.28
CA ALA A 180 0.19 11.15 28.33
C ALA A 180 1.63 11.12 27.78
N PHE A 181 1.81 10.56 26.58
CA PHE A 181 3.12 10.53 25.91
C PHE A 181 3.60 11.96 25.56
N THR A 182 2.72 12.81 25.02
CA THR A 182 3.04 14.19 24.68
C THR A 182 3.35 15.00 25.92
N THR A 183 2.56 14.90 27.00
CA THR A 183 2.82 15.59 28.27
C THR A 183 4.18 15.19 28.84
N GLN A 184 4.49 13.90 28.86
CA GLN A 184 5.79 13.42 29.33
C GLN A 184 6.95 13.98 28.50
N ALA A 185 6.80 14.07 27.17
CA ALA A 185 7.81 14.64 26.29
C ALA A 185 8.01 16.17 26.60
N GLN A 186 6.92 16.88 26.77
CA GLN A 186 6.96 18.31 27.12
C GLN A 186 7.57 18.55 28.50
N ASP A 187 7.16 17.79 29.50
CA ASP A 187 7.71 17.91 30.88
C ASP A 187 9.22 17.65 30.86
N THR A 188 9.65 16.60 30.14
CA THR A 188 11.08 16.28 29.96
C THR A 188 11.81 17.42 29.27
N TRP A 189 11.23 18.03 28.24
CA TRP A 189 11.82 19.21 27.58
C TRP A 189 11.96 20.37 28.51
N GLN A 190 10.94 20.68 29.31
CA GLN A 190 10.93 21.80 30.29
C GLN A 190 11.95 21.62 31.40
N THR A 191 12.42 20.40 31.69
CA THR A 191 13.51 20.20 32.67
C THR A 191 14.86 20.71 32.15
N VAL A 192 15.04 20.79 30.84
CA VAL A 192 16.31 21.17 30.19
C VAL A 192 16.24 22.52 29.45
N SER A 193 15.03 22.99 29.15
CA SER A 193 14.83 24.23 28.39
C SER A 193 13.60 24.98 28.89
N SER A 194 13.68 26.32 28.96
CA SER A 194 12.53 27.20 29.23
C SER A 194 11.74 27.60 27.99
N CYS A 195 12.18 27.18 26.79
CA CYS A 195 11.52 27.48 25.53
C CYS A 195 10.42 26.49 25.24
N ASN A 196 9.46 26.88 24.39
CA ASN A 196 8.47 25.95 23.84
C ASN A 196 9.14 24.88 22.95
N LEU A 197 8.47 23.74 22.80
CA LEU A 197 8.92 22.65 21.94
C LEU A 197 8.54 22.98 20.50
N ASP A 198 9.44 23.64 19.76
CA ASP A 198 9.15 24.10 18.38
C ASP A 198 9.37 23.01 17.34
N SER A 199 10.24 22.04 17.62
CA SER A 199 10.52 20.95 16.68
C SER A 199 10.83 19.63 17.40
N VAL A 200 10.40 18.54 16.78
CA VAL A 200 10.57 17.17 17.29
C VAL A 200 11.24 16.33 16.22
N SER A 201 12.30 15.62 16.58
CA SER A 201 13.00 14.69 15.71
C SER A 201 12.99 13.28 16.27
N GLY A 202 12.97 12.26 15.40
CA GLY A 202 13.01 10.85 15.79
C GLY A 202 12.11 9.97 14.95
N ASP A 203 11.51 8.96 15.59
CA ASP A 203 10.52 8.12 14.91
C ASP A 203 9.37 8.97 14.38
N ARG A 204 9.11 8.84 13.08
CA ARG A 204 8.14 9.70 12.37
C ARG A 204 6.76 9.67 13.01
N TRP A 205 6.31 8.50 13.47
CA TRP A 205 4.98 8.36 14.05
C TRP A 205 4.92 8.96 15.47
N LEU A 206 5.88 8.62 16.33
CA LEU A 206 5.94 9.13 17.70
C LEU A 206 6.19 10.64 17.73
N GLY A 207 7.13 11.12 16.93
CA GLY A 207 7.41 12.54 16.84
C GLY A 207 6.23 13.34 16.31
N SER A 208 5.48 12.80 15.34
CA SER A 208 4.25 13.43 14.84
C SER A 208 3.15 13.50 15.91
N LEU A 209 3.02 12.49 16.76
CA LEU A 209 2.05 12.53 17.88
C LEU A 209 2.38 13.67 18.84
N VAL A 210 3.65 13.82 19.22
CA VAL A 210 4.09 14.92 20.08
C VAL A 210 3.83 16.26 19.40
N ALA A 211 4.24 16.42 18.14
CA ALA A 211 4.05 17.66 17.40
C ALA A 211 2.57 18.05 17.26
N MET A 212 1.68 17.09 17.02
CA MET A 212 0.24 17.35 16.88
C MET A 212 -0.47 17.69 18.20
N ASN A 213 -0.02 17.09 19.31
CA ASN A 213 -0.69 17.22 20.60
C ASN A 213 0.01 18.20 21.56
N SER A 214 1.10 18.85 21.15
CA SER A 214 1.89 19.75 22.01
C SER A 214 1.16 21.05 22.40
N GLY A 215 0.03 21.38 21.76
CA GLY A 215 -0.69 22.64 21.99
C GLY A 215 -0.02 23.88 21.38
N PHE A 216 1.18 23.75 20.83
CA PHE A 216 1.93 24.78 20.13
C PHE A 216 2.21 24.32 18.70
N PRO A 217 2.42 25.22 17.72
CA PRO A 217 2.78 24.85 16.37
C PRO A 217 4.18 24.23 16.33
N SER A 218 4.27 22.94 16.66
CA SER A 218 5.52 22.17 16.59
C SER A 218 5.67 21.51 15.23
N GLN A 219 6.91 21.39 14.76
CA GLN A 219 7.24 20.77 13.49
C GLN A 219 7.88 19.40 13.69
N MET A 220 7.48 18.42 12.90
CA MET A 220 8.15 17.13 12.88
C MET A 220 9.28 17.13 11.85
N ILE A 221 10.51 16.94 12.33
CA ILE A 221 11.70 16.77 11.49
C ILE A 221 11.91 15.26 11.25
N SER A 222 11.76 14.81 10.03
CA SER A 222 11.92 13.40 9.69
C SER A 222 13.14 13.18 8.81
N GLY A 223 14.17 12.49 9.35
CA GLY A 223 15.37 12.15 8.60
C GLY A 223 16.28 13.33 8.30
N PRO A 224 17.07 13.28 7.21
CA PRO A 224 17.94 14.36 6.79
C PRO A 224 17.19 15.66 6.50
N ALA A 225 17.85 16.80 6.56
CA ALA A 225 17.26 18.13 6.29
C ALA A 225 16.57 18.19 4.89
N SER A 226 17.09 17.46 3.91
CA SER A 226 16.50 17.32 2.57
C SER A 226 15.10 16.69 2.58
N HIS A 227 14.77 15.91 3.62
CA HIS A 227 13.44 15.27 3.77
C HIS A 227 12.45 16.13 4.57
N SER A 228 12.91 17.26 5.09
CA SER A 228 12.09 18.19 5.85
C SER A 228 12.34 19.63 5.37
N PRO A 229 12.10 19.94 4.07
CA PRO A 229 12.44 21.24 3.49
C PRO A 229 11.58 22.41 4.03
N TRP A 230 10.56 22.11 4.81
CA TRP A 230 9.74 23.12 5.51
C TRP A 230 10.35 23.61 6.84
N VAL A 231 11.44 23.00 7.30
CA VAL A 231 12.19 23.44 8.48
C VAL A 231 13.33 24.30 7.99
N SER A 232 13.22 25.59 8.17
CA SER A 232 14.25 26.58 7.86
C SER A 232 15.08 26.92 9.10
#